data_8e7af67eae060f31f68d0940fc53d3fe
#
_entry.id   8e7af67eae060f31f68d0940fc53d3fe
#
_cell.length_a   1.000
_cell.length_b   1.000
_cell.length_c   1.000
_cell.angle_alpha   90.00
_cell.angle_beta   90.00
_cell.angle_gamma   90.00
#
_symmetry.space_group_name_H-M   'P 1'
#
loop_
_entity.id
_entity.type
_entity.pdbx_description
1 polymer ?
#
loop_
_entity_poly.entity_id
_entity_poly.type
_entity_poly.pdbx_seq_one_letter_code
_entity_poly.pdbx_strand_id
1 'polypeptide(L)'
;MTVRPYPFGFLVSDKPIADQEIVLHHFKKMDAWHDLEVYVQPDEPVQLITGSDANILWFGHAAFVGEDKAQKPFIDAAYEAVTSSWQAFHEFLDLVVGRWAALIVKDGKASVYNDTLASQPVYIARDESILFASHLPLLHRELNARTGQVEELIDLGQYKLWDQTEDSRISALPPNFFFEFAQKKLKRFYPHKALAAHSLPFEEAINTSIQLAIRSVEHWNGLNYKVYCALTAGMDTRVCAASALAANANFSFVTYGSKEPPTPEDGNTKQSYKQDVQVSGDIAEAFNKQHTVLAMEDVKDFPLSAKEKEILRENTVGKHALIFQGLYENSLGTQPAICFVGTGLESLNDYFSQSRRPSTEFETFSQIVKSLGGFSKDSNQTNFTVDTARELWETFDLQSVEKYGYPVANALYQELRAGRFQSEAINCQATAFLPINPVAIRKIFELAQALSFYDRKNAIFAKSFIRGAFLPLTTFPVNGQEFS
;
A
#
# COMPACT_ATOMS: atom_id res chain seq x y z
N MET A 1 -11.18 0.12 25.23
CA MET A 1 -10.45 -0.06 23.97
C MET A 1 -11.14 -1.16 23.20
N THR A 2 -11.57 -0.93 21.99
CA THR A 2 -12.25 -1.96 21.20
C THR A 2 -11.38 -2.22 19.97
N VAL A 3 -10.39 -3.09 20.13
CA VAL A 3 -9.63 -3.61 18.99
C VAL A 3 -10.63 -4.24 18.03
N ARG A 4 -10.60 -3.82 16.78
CA ARG A 4 -11.53 -4.31 15.76
C ARG A 4 -10.86 -5.39 14.91
N PRO A 5 -11.52 -6.53 14.72
CA PRO A 5 -11.08 -7.48 13.70
C PRO A 5 -11.42 -6.91 12.31
N TYR A 6 -10.55 -7.16 11.37
CA TYR A 6 -10.72 -6.85 9.94
C TYR A 6 -11.08 -5.39 9.62
N PRO A 7 -10.36 -4.37 10.14
CA PRO A 7 -10.68 -2.96 9.91
C PRO A 7 -10.67 -2.65 8.41
N PHE A 8 -11.69 -1.91 7.95
CA PHE A 8 -11.91 -1.63 6.52
C PHE A 8 -11.94 -2.92 5.68
N GLY A 9 -12.54 -3.97 6.22
CA GLY A 9 -12.53 -5.30 5.63
C GLY A 9 -13.76 -5.57 4.75
N PHE A 10 -13.57 -6.49 3.80
CA PHE A 10 -14.61 -7.05 2.96
C PHE A 10 -14.39 -8.54 2.71
N LEU A 11 -15.48 -9.24 2.39
CA LEU A 11 -15.51 -10.64 1.95
C LEU A 11 -16.56 -10.76 0.85
N VAL A 12 -16.19 -11.33 -0.30
CA VAL A 12 -17.05 -11.49 -1.48
C VAL A 12 -17.03 -12.94 -1.95
N SER A 13 -18.22 -13.50 -2.23
CA SER A 13 -18.38 -14.88 -2.67
C SER A 13 -19.56 -15.04 -3.64
N ASP A 14 -19.41 -15.96 -4.60
CA ASP A 14 -20.51 -16.46 -5.45
C ASP A 14 -21.29 -17.61 -4.82
N LYS A 15 -20.93 -18.03 -3.61
CA LYS A 15 -21.60 -19.05 -2.82
C LYS A 15 -21.87 -18.52 -1.42
N PRO A 16 -22.85 -19.10 -0.69
CA PRO A 16 -23.08 -18.75 0.70
C PRO A 16 -21.79 -18.86 1.54
N ILE A 17 -21.58 -17.88 2.41
CA ILE A 17 -20.44 -17.89 3.35
C ILE A 17 -20.67 -18.99 4.39
N ALA A 18 -19.67 -19.82 4.61
CA ALA A 18 -19.73 -20.94 5.55
C ALA A 18 -19.45 -20.52 7.01
N ASP A 19 -18.52 -19.58 7.24
CA ASP A 19 -18.26 -19.02 8.57
C ASP A 19 -19.30 -17.94 8.92
N GLN A 20 -20.51 -18.37 9.25
CA GLN A 20 -21.61 -17.47 9.61
C GLN A 20 -21.32 -16.67 10.89
N GLU A 21 -20.56 -17.22 11.81
CA GLU A 21 -20.23 -16.53 13.07
C GLU A 21 -19.50 -15.23 12.80
N ILE A 22 -18.48 -15.26 11.92
CA ILE A 22 -17.66 -14.08 11.66
C ILE A 22 -18.44 -12.99 10.93
N VAL A 23 -19.24 -13.37 9.92
CA VAL A 23 -19.98 -12.36 9.14
C VAL A 23 -21.10 -11.72 9.94
N LEU A 24 -21.79 -12.47 10.79
CA LEU A 24 -22.89 -11.94 11.63
C LEU A 24 -22.39 -10.96 12.71
N HIS A 25 -21.18 -11.17 13.23
CA HIS A 25 -20.66 -10.35 14.32
C HIS A 25 -19.89 -9.12 13.87
N HIS A 26 -19.27 -9.17 12.70
CA HIS A 26 -18.30 -8.15 12.29
C HIS A 26 -18.62 -7.45 10.99
N PHE A 27 -19.50 -7.98 10.16
CA PHE A 27 -19.77 -7.46 8.83
C PHE A 27 -21.25 -7.11 8.65
N LYS A 28 -21.49 -6.15 7.75
CA LYS A 28 -22.80 -5.86 7.21
C LYS A 28 -22.91 -6.54 5.85
N LYS A 29 -23.95 -7.34 5.66
CA LYS A 29 -24.28 -7.87 4.33
C LYS A 29 -24.88 -6.74 3.50
N MET A 30 -24.36 -6.56 2.30
CA MET A 30 -24.96 -5.70 1.29
C MET A 30 -26.13 -6.43 0.59
N ASP A 31 -27.03 -5.67 -0.04
CA ASP A 31 -28.01 -6.25 -0.93
C ASP A 31 -27.30 -7.02 -2.06
N ALA A 32 -27.94 -8.09 -2.54
CA ALA A 32 -27.33 -8.96 -3.56
C ALA A 32 -26.92 -8.16 -4.80
N TRP A 33 -25.66 -8.36 -5.24
CA TRP A 33 -25.10 -7.74 -6.42
C TRP A 33 -24.55 -8.83 -7.36
N HIS A 34 -25.20 -9.01 -8.51
CA HIS A 34 -24.81 -10.04 -9.51
C HIS A 34 -24.66 -11.46 -8.94
N ASP A 35 -25.63 -11.90 -8.12
CA ASP A 35 -25.61 -13.21 -7.45
C ASP A 35 -24.39 -13.42 -6.50
N LEU A 36 -23.71 -12.34 -6.13
CA LEU A 36 -22.62 -12.38 -5.15
C LEU A 36 -23.14 -12.03 -3.75
N GLU A 37 -22.64 -12.74 -2.77
CA GLU A 37 -22.68 -12.32 -1.38
C GLU A 37 -21.54 -11.37 -1.09
N VAL A 38 -21.87 -10.15 -0.65
CA VAL A 38 -20.91 -9.10 -0.32
C VAL A 38 -21.08 -8.71 1.13
N TYR A 39 -20.04 -8.86 1.89
CA TYR A 39 -19.97 -8.49 3.31
C TYR A 39 -18.89 -7.44 3.50
N VAL A 40 -19.20 -6.36 4.21
CA VAL A 40 -18.27 -5.24 4.44
C VAL A 40 -18.29 -4.81 5.90
N GLN A 41 -17.14 -4.38 6.41
CA GLN A 41 -17.09 -3.70 7.70
C GLN A 41 -17.90 -2.40 7.65
N PRO A 42 -18.56 -2.00 8.74
CA PRO A 42 -19.41 -0.79 8.75
C PRO A 42 -18.70 0.51 8.36
N ASP A 43 -17.39 0.60 8.55
CA ASP A 43 -16.55 1.75 8.22
C ASP A 43 -15.86 1.64 6.85
N GLU A 44 -16.08 0.54 6.11
CA GLU A 44 -15.59 0.39 4.75
C GLU A 44 -16.55 1.06 3.76
N PRO A 45 -16.18 2.14 3.10
CA PRO A 45 -17.01 2.74 2.07
C PRO A 45 -17.09 1.84 0.85
N VAL A 46 -18.29 1.70 0.32
CA VAL A 46 -18.55 0.95 -0.89
C VAL A 46 -19.28 1.84 -1.88
N GLN A 47 -18.79 1.88 -3.11
CA GLN A 47 -19.46 2.51 -4.23
C GLN A 47 -19.76 1.45 -5.29
N LEU A 48 -20.95 1.47 -5.85
CA LEU A 48 -21.32 0.54 -6.88
C LEU A 48 -22.03 1.24 -8.04
N ILE A 49 -21.84 0.70 -9.23
CA ILE A 49 -22.60 1.07 -10.41
C ILE A 49 -22.93 -0.20 -11.20
N THR A 50 -24.18 -0.32 -11.62
CA THR A 50 -24.66 -1.40 -12.47
C THR A 50 -25.14 -0.79 -13.78
N GLY A 51 -24.51 -1.16 -14.87
CA GLY A 51 -24.82 -0.66 -16.21
C GLY A 51 -24.93 -1.79 -17.23
N SER A 52 -25.30 -1.45 -18.47
CA SER A 52 -25.44 -2.42 -19.57
C SER A 52 -24.11 -3.03 -20.02
N ASP A 53 -23.03 -2.23 -19.95
CA ASP A 53 -21.75 -2.57 -20.58
C ASP A 53 -20.69 -3.02 -19.56
N ALA A 54 -20.85 -2.61 -18.31
CA ALA A 54 -19.99 -3.02 -17.21
C ALA A 54 -20.69 -2.85 -15.87
N ASN A 55 -20.17 -3.54 -14.85
CA ASN A 55 -20.58 -3.38 -13.47
C ASN A 55 -19.34 -3.22 -12.60
N ILE A 56 -19.37 -2.29 -11.66
CA ILE A 56 -18.26 -1.98 -10.77
C ILE A 56 -18.73 -2.05 -9.33
N LEU A 57 -17.97 -2.77 -8.50
CA LEU A 57 -18.07 -2.75 -7.06
C LEU A 57 -16.71 -2.29 -6.50
N TRP A 58 -16.70 -1.10 -5.93
CA TRP A 58 -15.49 -0.45 -5.43
C TRP A 58 -15.50 -0.40 -3.92
N PHE A 59 -14.49 -0.97 -3.28
CA PHE A 59 -14.26 -0.96 -1.84
C PHE A 59 -13.19 0.06 -1.49
N GLY A 60 -13.35 0.73 -0.36
CA GLY A 60 -12.35 1.61 0.20
C GLY A 60 -12.40 3.05 -0.29
N HIS A 61 -11.38 3.76 0.11
CA HIS A 61 -11.25 5.20 -0.10
C HIS A 61 -10.39 5.45 -1.34
N ALA A 62 -10.98 6.06 -2.36
CA ALA A 62 -10.30 6.39 -3.61
C ALA A 62 -10.64 7.81 -4.07
N ALA A 63 -9.67 8.48 -4.67
CA ALA A 63 -9.86 9.78 -5.31
C ALA A 63 -9.18 9.80 -6.69
N PHE A 64 -9.84 10.42 -7.66
CA PHE A 64 -9.23 10.74 -8.95
C PHE A 64 -8.65 12.15 -8.87
N VAL A 65 -7.35 12.29 -9.16
CA VAL A 65 -6.61 13.56 -9.02
C VAL A 65 -6.25 14.21 -10.36
N GLY A 66 -6.76 13.68 -11.48
CA GLY A 66 -6.64 14.29 -12.80
C GLY A 66 -7.57 15.50 -12.95
N GLU A 67 -7.23 16.41 -13.89
CA GLU A 67 -7.99 17.65 -14.08
C GLU A 67 -9.34 17.43 -14.75
N ASP A 68 -9.40 16.57 -15.76
CA ASP A 68 -10.53 16.46 -16.68
C ASP A 68 -11.80 15.83 -16.07
N LYS A 69 -11.70 15.13 -14.95
CA LYS A 69 -12.82 14.38 -14.32
C LYS A 69 -13.15 14.84 -12.92
N ALA A 70 -12.51 15.90 -12.41
CA ALA A 70 -12.71 16.40 -11.05
C ALA A 70 -14.15 16.88 -10.74
N GLN A 71 -14.98 17.08 -11.76
CA GLN A 71 -16.37 17.54 -11.61
C GLN A 71 -17.40 16.40 -11.53
N LYS A 72 -16.99 15.12 -11.74
CA LYS A 72 -17.89 13.98 -11.73
C LYS A 72 -17.69 13.16 -10.45
N PRO A 73 -18.75 12.48 -9.97
CA PRO A 73 -18.58 11.45 -8.95
C PRO A 73 -17.51 10.44 -9.39
N PHE A 74 -16.68 10.00 -8.44
CA PHE A 74 -15.57 9.10 -8.71
C PHE A 74 -16.00 7.82 -9.44
N ILE A 75 -17.10 7.21 -8.99
CA ILE A 75 -17.59 5.93 -9.55
C ILE A 75 -18.08 6.09 -11.00
N ASP A 76 -18.68 7.25 -11.34
CA ASP A 76 -19.13 7.54 -12.70
C ASP A 76 -17.94 7.70 -13.65
N ALA A 77 -16.86 8.37 -13.19
CA ALA A 77 -15.63 8.50 -13.95
C ALA A 77 -14.94 7.15 -14.18
N ALA A 78 -14.96 6.27 -13.18
CA ALA A 78 -14.46 4.89 -13.30
C ALA A 78 -15.29 4.09 -14.30
N TYR A 79 -16.63 4.20 -14.26
CA TYR A 79 -17.52 3.52 -15.17
C TYR A 79 -17.30 3.96 -16.64
N GLU A 80 -17.22 5.26 -16.89
CA GLU A 80 -16.89 5.78 -18.24
C GLU A 80 -15.55 5.24 -18.76
N ALA A 81 -14.54 5.18 -17.90
CA ALA A 81 -13.25 4.65 -18.28
C ALA A 81 -13.33 3.16 -18.65
N VAL A 82 -14.01 2.34 -17.82
CA VAL A 82 -14.20 0.91 -18.06
C VAL A 82 -14.99 0.67 -19.35
N THR A 83 -16.10 1.38 -19.55
CA THR A 83 -16.96 1.18 -20.72
C THR A 83 -16.29 1.63 -22.03
N SER A 84 -15.46 2.66 -21.96
CA SER A 84 -14.68 3.12 -23.12
C SER A 84 -13.70 2.04 -23.60
N SER A 85 -12.77 1.60 -22.75
CA SER A 85 -11.86 0.49 -23.04
C SER A 85 -11.07 0.09 -21.79
N TRP A 86 -10.47 -1.11 -21.78
CA TRP A 86 -9.50 -1.49 -20.74
C TRP A 86 -8.29 -0.56 -20.68
N GLN A 87 -7.83 -0.09 -21.83
CA GLN A 87 -6.73 0.89 -21.89
C GLN A 87 -7.11 2.20 -21.19
N ALA A 88 -8.29 2.75 -21.47
CA ALA A 88 -8.79 3.97 -20.83
C ALA A 88 -8.97 3.79 -19.31
N PHE A 89 -9.39 2.59 -18.88
CA PHE A 89 -9.49 2.26 -17.45
C PHE A 89 -8.11 2.20 -16.78
N HIS A 90 -7.12 1.58 -17.41
CA HIS A 90 -5.76 1.57 -16.86
C HIS A 90 -5.16 2.97 -16.79
N GLU A 91 -5.40 3.82 -17.80
CA GLU A 91 -5.01 5.23 -17.78
C GLU A 91 -5.73 6.04 -16.70
N PHE A 92 -7.00 5.72 -16.42
CA PHE A 92 -7.73 6.29 -15.29
C PHE A 92 -7.06 5.90 -13.96
N LEU A 93 -6.67 4.62 -13.80
CA LEU A 93 -6.00 4.12 -12.60
C LEU A 93 -4.63 4.77 -12.35
N ASP A 94 -3.96 5.30 -13.37
CA ASP A 94 -2.69 6.03 -13.20
C ASP A 94 -2.84 7.31 -12.37
N LEU A 95 -4.06 7.84 -12.28
CA LEU A 95 -4.39 9.06 -11.55
C LEU A 95 -5.31 8.82 -10.35
N VAL A 96 -5.52 7.56 -9.96
CA VAL A 96 -6.29 7.20 -8.76
C VAL A 96 -5.34 7.03 -7.58
N VAL A 97 -5.66 7.70 -6.48
CA VAL A 97 -4.95 7.61 -5.21
C VAL A 97 -5.89 7.09 -4.12
N GLY A 98 -5.32 6.45 -3.10
CA GLY A 98 -6.05 6.00 -1.93
C GLY A 98 -5.75 4.56 -1.55
N ARG A 99 -6.62 4.01 -0.70
CA ARG A 99 -6.60 2.64 -0.22
C ARG A 99 -7.89 1.95 -0.67
N TRP A 100 -7.81 1.11 -1.70
CA TRP A 100 -8.99 0.58 -2.37
C TRP A 100 -8.78 -0.77 -3.06
N ALA A 101 -9.90 -1.48 -3.28
CA ALA A 101 -10.00 -2.61 -4.19
C ALA A 101 -11.25 -2.46 -5.07
N ALA A 102 -11.25 -3.04 -6.27
CA ALA A 102 -12.39 -2.95 -7.18
C ALA A 102 -12.64 -4.28 -7.88
N LEU A 103 -13.89 -4.75 -7.85
CA LEU A 103 -14.36 -5.85 -8.69
C LEU A 103 -15.06 -5.26 -9.91
N ILE A 104 -14.56 -5.61 -11.08
CA ILE A 104 -15.10 -5.18 -12.38
C ILE A 104 -15.67 -6.40 -13.09
N VAL A 105 -16.94 -6.30 -13.51
CA VAL A 105 -17.57 -7.30 -14.37
C VAL A 105 -17.85 -6.65 -15.71
N LYS A 106 -17.17 -7.10 -16.76
CA LYS A 106 -17.33 -6.61 -18.14
C LYS A 106 -17.23 -7.77 -19.11
N ASP A 107 -18.09 -7.81 -20.14
CA ASP A 107 -18.12 -8.89 -21.14
C ASP A 107 -18.26 -10.29 -20.51
N GLY A 108 -19.01 -10.40 -19.42
CA GLY A 108 -19.21 -11.65 -18.66
C GLY A 108 -17.99 -12.12 -17.86
N LYS A 109 -16.92 -11.30 -17.76
CA LYS A 109 -15.71 -11.63 -17.03
C LYS A 109 -15.57 -10.77 -15.79
N ALA A 110 -15.35 -11.42 -14.66
CA ALA A 110 -15.06 -10.77 -13.40
C ALA A 110 -13.55 -10.65 -13.20
N SER A 111 -13.10 -9.45 -12.80
CA SER A 111 -11.69 -9.15 -12.53
C SER A 111 -11.57 -8.26 -11.30
N VAL A 112 -10.65 -8.59 -10.39
CA VAL A 112 -10.38 -7.78 -9.19
C VAL A 112 -9.05 -7.06 -9.30
N TYR A 113 -9.05 -5.78 -8.91
CA TYR A 113 -7.92 -4.85 -8.90
C TYR A 113 -7.69 -4.34 -7.47
N ASN A 114 -6.50 -3.82 -7.21
CA ASN A 114 -6.16 -3.09 -5.99
C ASN A 114 -5.38 -1.80 -6.28
N ASP A 115 -5.14 -1.01 -5.24
CA ASP A 115 -4.45 0.27 -5.35
C ASP A 115 -2.97 0.13 -5.73
N THR A 116 -2.33 1.27 -5.99
CA THR A 116 -0.97 1.40 -6.53
C THR A 116 0.10 0.68 -5.71
N LEU A 117 -0.12 0.49 -4.41
CA LEU A 117 0.81 -0.17 -3.48
C LEU A 117 0.18 -1.39 -2.79
N ALA A 118 -1.00 -1.83 -3.22
CA ALA A 118 -1.81 -2.84 -2.54
C ALA A 118 -1.98 -2.53 -1.03
N SER A 119 -2.13 -1.24 -0.70
CA SER A 119 -2.38 -0.80 0.67
C SER A 119 -3.74 -1.27 1.19
N GLN A 120 -4.72 -1.50 0.30
CA GLN A 120 -5.87 -2.36 0.53
C GLN A 120 -5.57 -3.75 -0.03
N PRO A 121 -5.16 -4.71 0.83
CA PRO A 121 -4.85 -6.05 0.35
C PRO A 121 -6.08 -6.75 -0.21
N VAL A 122 -5.85 -7.64 -1.16
CA VAL A 122 -6.84 -8.56 -1.71
C VAL A 122 -6.26 -9.97 -1.70
N TYR A 123 -6.95 -10.88 -1.07
CA TYR A 123 -6.62 -12.30 -0.99
C TYR A 123 -7.71 -13.09 -1.72
N ILE A 124 -7.32 -14.06 -2.55
CA ILE A 124 -8.19 -14.75 -3.50
C ILE A 124 -8.06 -16.26 -3.30
N ALA A 125 -9.17 -16.96 -3.15
CA ALA A 125 -9.18 -18.42 -3.10
C ALA A 125 -8.96 -19.00 -4.50
N ARG A 126 -7.91 -19.84 -4.66
CA ARG A 126 -7.43 -20.34 -5.97
C ARG A 126 -8.43 -21.24 -6.67
N ASP A 127 -9.14 -22.08 -5.92
CA ASP A 127 -10.01 -23.12 -6.46
C ASP A 127 -11.49 -22.74 -6.55
N GLU A 128 -11.88 -21.62 -5.90
CA GLU A 128 -13.23 -21.10 -5.96
C GLU A 128 -13.50 -20.30 -7.25
N SER A 129 -14.77 -20.17 -7.65
CA SER A 129 -15.16 -19.37 -8.83
C SER A 129 -14.97 -17.89 -8.55
N ILE A 130 -15.63 -17.37 -7.50
CA ILE A 130 -15.41 -16.03 -6.97
C ILE A 130 -15.44 -16.14 -5.44
N LEU A 131 -14.27 -16.04 -4.84
CA LEU A 131 -14.13 -15.90 -3.38
C LEU A 131 -12.86 -15.11 -3.09
N PHE A 132 -13.03 -13.94 -2.50
CA PHE A 132 -11.90 -13.09 -2.12
C PHE A 132 -12.22 -12.21 -0.92
N ALA A 133 -11.18 -11.79 -0.21
CA ALA A 133 -11.30 -10.99 1.00
C ALA A 133 -10.14 -9.99 1.14
N SER A 134 -10.32 -9.01 2.02
CA SER A 134 -9.31 -8.02 2.38
C SER A 134 -8.21 -8.54 3.32
N HIS A 135 -8.46 -9.61 4.05
CA HIS A 135 -7.56 -10.14 5.08
C HIS A 135 -7.32 -11.63 4.87
N LEU A 136 -6.05 -12.05 4.93
CA LEU A 136 -5.70 -13.46 4.79
C LEU A 136 -6.35 -14.33 5.87
N PRO A 137 -6.32 -13.97 7.16
CA PRO A 137 -6.96 -14.78 8.20
C PRO A 137 -8.47 -14.94 7.98
N LEU A 138 -9.15 -13.90 7.48
CA LEU A 138 -10.58 -13.96 7.16
C LEU A 138 -10.88 -15.01 6.08
N LEU A 139 -10.12 -14.99 4.99
CA LEU A 139 -10.31 -15.95 3.89
C LEU A 139 -9.87 -17.37 4.28
N HIS A 140 -8.81 -17.49 5.06
CA HIS A 140 -8.35 -18.76 5.61
C HIS A 140 -9.43 -19.43 6.48
N ARG A 141 -10.08 -18.68 7.37
CA ARG A 141 -11.19 -19.19 8.20
C ARG A 141 -12.37 -19.65 7.36
N GLU A 142 -12.76 -18.85 6.37
CA GLU A 142 -13.85 -19.21 5.46
C GLU A 142 -13.55 -20.50 4.71
N LEU A 143 -12.33 -20.68 4.19
CA LEU A 143 -11.95 -21.92 3.51
C LEU A 143 -11.94 -23.14 4.45
N ASN A 144 -11.49 -22.97 5.68
CA ASN A 144 -11.54 -24.03 6.70
C ASN A 144 -13.00 -24.41 7.03
N ALA A 145 -13.89 -23.42 7.16
CA ALA A 145 -15.32 -23.67 7.37
C ALA A 145 -15.97 -24.40 6.20
N ARG A 146 -15.63 -24.04 4.95
CA ARG A 146 -16.15 -24.72 3.74
C ARG A 146 -15.72 -26.18 3.64
N THR A 147 -14.47 -26.47 3.96
CA THR A 147 -13.92 -27.82 3.83
C THR A 147 -14.19 -28.69 5.07
N GLY A 148 -14.51 -28.10 6.20
CA GLY A 148 -14.57 -28.77 7.49
C GLY A 148 -13.19 -29.26 7.99
N GLN A 149 -12.11 -28.79 7.38
CA GLN A 149 -10.73 -29.13 7.74
C GLN A 149 -10.00 -27.88 8.19
N VAL A 150 -9.22 -27.99 9.26
CA VAL A 150 -8.38 -26.91 9.77
C VAL A 150 -6.99 -27.08 9.18
N GLU A 151 -6.67 -26.24 8.20
CA GLU A 151 -5.30 -26.11 7.69
C GLU A 151 -4.51 -25.17 8.57
N GLU A 152 -3.23 -25.42 8.75
CA GLU A 152 -2.34 -24.52 9.48
C GLU A 152 -1.63 -23.55 8.50
N LEU A 153 -1.43 -22.31 8.96
CA LEU A 153 -0.65 -21.34 8.21
C LEU A 153 0.84 -21.68 8.26
N ILE A 154 1.50 -21.65 7.10
CA ILE A 154 2.93 -21.94 6.96
C ILE A 154 3.72 -20.64 7.16
N ASP A 155 4.72 -20.62 8.04
CA ASP A 155 5.60 -19.45 8.19
C ASP A 155 6.54 -19.34 6.97
N LEU A 156 6.23 -18.41 6.08
CA LEU A 156 7.06 -18.07 4.90
C LEU A 156 8.14 -17.03 5.21
N GLY A 157 8.26 -16.58 6.45
CA GLY A 157 9.18 -15.53 6.84
C GLY A 157 8.70 -14.12 6.47
N GLN A 158 9.64 -13.17 6.47
CA GLN A 158 9.34 -11.74 6.33
C GLN A 158 8.92 -11.34 4.91
N TYR A 159 9.51 -11.94 3.89
CA TYR A 159 9.28 -11.58 2.49
C TYR A 159 8.58 -12.72 1.75
N LYS A 160 7.48 -12.38 1.11
CA LYS A 160 6.70 -13.28 0.26
C LYS A 160 6.81 -12.81 -1.19
N LEU A 161 6.91 -13.75 -2.09
CA LEU A 161 7.01 -13.43 -3.51
C LEU A 161 5.60 -13.33 -4.11
N TRP A 162 5.31 -12.22 -4.76
CA TRP A 162 4.06 -11.91 -5.49
C TRP A 162 2.78 -12.44 -4.82
N ASP A 163 2.22 -13.53 -5.37
CA ASP A 163 0.94 -14.10 -4.95
C ASP A 163 1.06 -15.13 -3.81
N GLN A 164 2.27 -15.42 -3.32
CA GLN A 164 2.47 -16.37 -2.22
C GLN A 164 1.81 -15.88 -0.94
N THR A 165 1.16 -16.80 -0.23
CA THR A 165 0.62 -16.58 1.11
C THR A 165 0.95 -17.75 2.01
N GLU A 166 0.74 -17.59 3.30
CA GLU A 166 0.89 -18.64 4.31
C GLU A 166 -0.12 -19.78 4.18
N ASP A 167 -1.18 -19.60 3.35
CA ASP A 167 -2.13 -20.63 2.98
C ASP A 167 -2.00 -20.94 1.48
N SER A 168 -1.60 -22.13 1.12
CA SER A 168 -1.39 -22.53 -0.27
C SER A 168 -2.65 -22.47 -1.15
N ARG A 169 -3.84 -22.46 -0.55
CA ARG A 169 -5.13 -22.32 -1.23
C ARG A 169 -5.44 -20.87 -1.62
N ILE A 170 -4.67 -19.92 -1.11
CA ILE A 170 -4.92 -18.49 -1.24
C ILE A 170 -3.80 -17.81 -2.02
N SER A 171 -4.16 -17.00 -3.01
CA SER A 171 -3.26 -16.05 -3.68
C SER A 171 -3.45 -14.65 -3.11
N ALA A 172 -2.38 -13.90 -2.91
CA ALA A 172 -2.48 -12.46 -2.76
C ALA A 172 -2.48 -11.77 -4.12
N LEU A 173 -3.14 -10.62 -4.22
CA LEU A 173 -3.09 -9.76 -5.39
C LEU A 173 -1.98 -8.72 -5.20
N PRO A 174 -0.83 -8.83 -5.90
CA PRO A 174 0.19 -7.80 -5.84
C PRO A 174 -0.24 -6.55 -6.61
N PRO A 175 0.30 -5.37 -6.30
CA PRO A 175 0.07 -4.19 -7.14
C PRO A 175 0.56 -4.43 -8.57
N ASN A 176 0.05 -3.64 -9.52
CA ASN A 176 0.32 -3.76 -10.97
C ASN A 176 -0.31 -4.97 -11.66
N PHE A 177 -1.08 -5.79 -10.92
CA PHE A 177 -1.80 -6.93 -11.46
C PHE A 177 -3.30 -6.80 -11.18
N PHE A 178 -4.07 -7.50 -12.00
CA PHE A 178 -5.44 -7.88 -11.68
C PHE A 178 -5.58 -9.40 -11.72
N PHE A 179 -6.58 -9.92 -11.02
CA PHE A 179 -6.90 -11.33 -11.08
C PHE A 179 -8.17 -11.52 -11.89
N GLU A 180 -8.11 -12.31 -12.97
CA GLU A 180 -9.26 -12.69 -13.79
C GLU A 180 -9.82 -14.02 -13.31
N PHE A 181 -11.03 -14.01 -12.77
CA PHE A 181 -11.64 -15.20 -12.14
C PHE A 181 -11.92 -16.33 -13.14
N ALA A 182 -12.37 -16.00 -14.37
CA ALA A 182 -12.66 -17.01 -15.39
C ALA A 182 -11.43 -17.84 -15.80
N GLN A 183 -10.24 -17.27 -15.78
CA GLN A 183 -8.99 -17.96 -16.10
C GLN A 183 -8.19 -18.36 -14.86
N LYS A 184 -8.61 -17.93 -13.67
CA LYS A 184 -7.91 -18.13 -12.40
C LYS A 184 -6.43 -17.68 -12.48
N LYS A 185 -6.20 -16.50 -13.07
CA LYS A 185 -4.85 -16.00 -13.35
C LYS A 185 -4.64 -14.55 -12.93
N LEU A 186 -3.47 -14.31 -12.38
CA LEU A 186 -2.89 -12.97 -12.29
C LEU A 186 -2.47 -12.50 -13.69
N LYS A 187 -2.84 -11.28 -14.03
CA LYS A 187 -2.43 -10.62 -15.27
C LYS A 187 -1.85 -9.25 -14.96
N ARG A 188 -0.67 -8.99 -15.49
CA ARG A 188 -0.06 -7.67 -15.38
C ARG A 188 -0.83 -6.67 -16.25
N PHE A 189 -1.23 -5.54 -15.68
CA PHE A 189 -1.79 -4.43 -16.44
C PHE A 189 -0.88 -3.19 -16.45
N TYR A 190 0.10 -3.15 -15.57
CA TYR A 190 1.04 -2.04 -15.46
C TYR A 190 2.49 -2.58 -15.46
N PRO A 191 3.40 -1.95 -16.24
CA PRO A 191 3.16 -0.81 -17.11
C PRO A 191 2.36 -1.19 -18.39
N HIS A 192 1.57 -0.24 -18.91
CA HIS A 192 0.78 -0.44 -20.14
C HIS A 192 1.24 0.47 -21.28
N LYS A 193 2.20 1.36 -21.05
CA LYS A 193 2.82 2.27 -22.02
C LYS A 193 4.33 2.35 -21.81
N ALA A 194 5.06 2.70 -22.85
CA ALA A 194 6.50 2.92 -22.74
C ALA A 194 6.81 4.10 -21.79
N LEU A 195 7.79 3.95 -20.93
CA LEU A 195 8.21 4.98 -19.97
C LEU A 195 8.60 6.30 -20.68
N ALA A 196 9.24 6.21 -21.84
CA ALA A 196 9.59 7.38 -22.65
C ALA A 196 8.37 8.24 -23.05
N ALA A 197 7.16 7.65 -23.15
CA ALA A 197 5.92 8.39 -23.44
C ALA A 197 5.47 9.25 -22.24
N HIS A 198 6.00 9.01 -21.05
CA HIS A 198 5.71 9.78 -19.83
C HIS A 198 6.79 10.80 -19.48
N SER A 199 7.88 10.85 -20.29
CA SER A 199 8.98 11.78 -20.06
C SER A 199 8.52 13.23 -20.27
N LEU A 200 8.75 14.03 -19.24
CA LEU A 200 8.58 15.49 -19.26
C LEU A 200 9.93 16.14 -18.96
N PRO A 201 10.13 17.41 -19.32
CA PRO A 201 11.22 18.19 -18.76
C PRO A 201 11.21 18.08 -17.23
N PHE A 202 12.40 17.99 -16.61
CA PHE A 202 12.51 17.65 -15.18
C PHE A 202 11.69 18.60 -14.28
N GLU A 203 11.77 19.90 -14.50
CA GLU A 203 11.01 20.93 -13.78
C GLU A 203 9.48 20.72 -13.92
N GLU A 204 9.02 20.37 -15.12
CA GLU A 204 7.62 20.11 -15.40
C GLU A 204 7.15 18.81 -14.72
N ALA A 205 7.99 17.78 -14.70
CA ALA A 205 7.72 16.52 -14.01
C ALA A 205 7.56 16.74 -12.49
N ILE A 206 8.44 17.54 -11.89
CA ILE A 206 8.36 17.91 -10.46
C ILE A 206 7.07 18.71 -10.19
N ASN A 207 6.80 19.75 -10.98
CA ASN A 207 5.62 20.60 -10.80
C ASN A 207 4.32 19.80 -10.96
N THR A 208 4.22 18.95 -11.99
CA THR A 208 3.08 18.05 -12.20
C THR A 208 2.87 17.14 -10.97
N SER A 209 3.93 16.56 -10.46
CA SER A 209 3.87 15.67 -9.30
C SER A 209 3.41 16.39 -8.03
N ILE A 210 3.89 17.61 -7.80
CA ILE A 210 3.48 18.46 -6.68
C ILE A 210 1.98 18.77 -6.80
N GLN A 211 1.49 19.16 -7.97
CA GLN A 211 0.07 19.48 -8.17
C GLN A 211 -0.83 18.26 -7.96
N LEU A 212 -0.43 17.07 -8.44
CA LEU A 212 -1.15 15.82 -8.17
C LEU A 212 -1.23 15.52 -6.68
N ALA A 213 -0.12 15.66 -5.96
CA ALA A 213 -0.06 15.41 -4.53
C ALA A 213 -0.88 16.43 -3.73
N ILE A 214 -0.86 17.71 -4.10
CA ILE A 214 -1.70 18.76 -3.48
C ILE A 214 -3.18 18.42 -3.64
N ARG A 215 -3.64 18.10 -4.86
CA ARG A 215 -5.04 17.71 -5.09
C ARG A 215 -5.44 16.48 -4.28
N SER A 216 -4.54 15.51 -4.14
CA SER A 216 -4.76 14.37 -3.27
C SER A 216 -4.95 14.78 -1.81
N VAL A 217 -4.05 15.58 -1.27
CA VAL A 217 -4.15 16.08 0.11
C VAL A 217 -5.42 16.90 0.34
N GLU A 218 -5.78 17.78 -0.58
CA GLU A 218 -7.01 18.59 -0.51
C GLU A 218 -8.25 17.71 -0.45
N HIS A 219 -8.31 16.63 -1.26
CA HIS A 219 -9.41 15.67 -1.21
C HIS A 219 -9.54 15.04 0.18
N TRP A 220 -8.46 14.49 0.75
CA TRP A 220 -8.49 13.83 2.05
C TRP A 220 -8.76 14.81 3.20
N ASN A 221 -8.22 16.00 3.11
CA ASN A 221 -8.45 17.06 4.11
C ASN A 221 -9.88 17.61 4.05
N GLY A 222 -10.57 17.47 2.92
CA GLY A 222 -11.98 17.85 2.75
C GLY A 222 -12.97 16.86 3.36
N LEU A 223 -12.53 15.66 3.74
CA LEU A 223 -13.36 14.68 4.43
C LEU A 223 -13.50 15.06 5.92
N ASN A 224 -14.60 14.64 6.53
CA ASN A 224 -14.84 14.91 7.96
C ASN A 224 -14.06 13.93 8.86
N TYR A 225 -12.73 13.91 8.71
CA TYR A 225 -11.79 13.13 9.51
C TYR A 225 -10.77 14.05 10.18
N LYS A 226 -10.30 13.66 11.36
CA LYS A 226 -9.07 14.24 11.90
C LYS A 226 -7.90 13.77 11.07
N VAL A 227 -7.03 14.69 10.63
CA VAL A 227 -5.89 14.35 9.77
C VAL A 227 -4.60 14.38 10.58
N TYR A 228 -3.85 13.31 10.49
CA TYR A 228 -2.46 13.21 10.94
C TYR A 228 -1.53 13.08 9.75
N CYS A 229 -0.28 13.47 9.92
CA CYS A 229 0.79 13.23 8.96
C CYS A 229 1.96 12.58 9.72
N ALA A 230 2.26 11.34 9.36
CA ALA A 230 3.43 10.66 9.90
C ALA A 230 4.71 11.42 9.50
N LEU A 231 5.59 11.67 10.47
CA LEU A 231 6.85 12.38 10.24
C LEU A 231 7.99 11.63 10.92
N THR A 232 9.12 11.54 10.22
CA THR A 232 10.38 10.99 10.70
C THR A 232 11.54 11.87 10.20
N ALA A 233 12.76 11.55 10.58
CA ALA A 233 13.95 12.17 9.99
C ALA A 233 14.18 11.75 8.52
N GLY A 234 13.41 10.77 8.00
CA GLY A 234 13.54 10.20 6.67
C GLY A 234 12.96 11.07 5.55
N MET A 235 13.27 10.68 4.30
CA MET A 235 12.83 11.38 3.08
C MET A 235 11.35 11.16 2.79
N ASP A 236 10.85 9.93 2.89
CA ASP A 236 9.52 9.53 2.43
C ASP A 236 8.39 10.23 3.17
N THR A 237 8.46 10.28 4.49
CA THR A 237 7.50 11.02 5.32
C THR A 237 7.58 12.53 5.10
N ARG A 238 8.76 13.05 4.71
CA ARG A 238 8.92 14.47 4.33
C ARG A 238 8.25 14.81 3.01
N VAL A 239 8.23 13.91 2.04
CA VAL A 239 7.48 14.11 0.79
C VAL A 239 5.99 14.29 1.12
N CYS A 240 5.43 13.46 2.00
CA CYS A 240 4.05 13.61 2.48
C CYS A 240 3.84 14.92 3.24
N ALA A 241 4.75 15.27 4.17
CA ALA A 241 4.70 16.50 4.94
C ALA A 241 4.80 17.75 4.04
N ALA A 242 5.68 17.74 3.03
CA ALA A 242 5.80 18.81 2.05
C ALA A 242 4.49 19.01 1.28
N SER A 243 3.85 17.92 0.86
CA SER A 243 2.55 17.96 0.17
C SER A 243 1.45 18.54 1.07
N ALA A 244 1.38 18.10 2.34
CA ALA A 244 0.39 18.57 3.30
C ALA A 244 0.58 20.05 3.66
N LEU A 245 1.82 20.51 3.79
CA LEU A 245 2.15 21.91 4.05
C LEU A 245 1.87 22.78 2.82
N ALA A 246 2.22 22.32 1.63
CA ALA A 246 1.95 23.03 0.36
C ALA A 246 0.46 23.19 0.10
N ALA A 247 -0.36 22.19 0.42
CA ALA A 247 -1.83 22.25 0.35
C ALA A 247 -2.46 23.08 1.47
N ASN A 248 -1.68 23.63 2.40
CA ASN A 248 -2.16 24.33 3.59
C ASN A 248 -3.22 23.52 4.38
N ALA A 249 -3.02 22.19 4.45
CA ALA A 249 -3.95 21.28 5.10
C ALA A 249 -3.99 21.47 6.61
N ASN A 250 -5.16 21.18 7.20
CA ASN A 250 -5.31 21.15 8.65
C ASN A 250 -4.96 19.75 9.18
N PHE A 251 -3.77 19.60 9.77
CA PHE A 251 -3.28 18.32 10.28
C PHE A 251 -2.34 18.50 11.48
N SER A 252 -2.12 17.40 12.21
CA SER A 252 -1.11 17.27 13.26
C SER A 252 -0.05 16.26 12.84
N PHE A 253 1.20 16.48 13.23
CA PHE A 253 2.24 15.47 13.04
C PHE A 253 2.14 14.34 14.06
N VAL A 254 2.53 13.15 13.65
CA VAL A 254 2.68 11.98 14.51
C VAL A 254 4.01 11.29 14.21
N THR A 255 4.76 10.92 15.25
CA THR A 255 6.03 10.22 15.12
C THR A 255 6.04 9.02 16.07
N TYR A 256 6.31 7.84 15.54
CA TYR A 256 6.65 6.67 16.34
C TYR A 256 8.17 6.67 16.58
N GLY A 257 8.60 6.54 17.82
CA GLY A 257 10.03 6.56 18.14
C GLY A 257 10.33 6.55 19.63
N SER A 258 11.53 6.99 20.01
CA SER A 258 11.97 7.07 21.40
C SER A 258 12.11 8.51 21.87
N LYS A 259 11.54 8.83 23.03
CA LYS A 259 11.68 10.15 23.68
C LYS A 259 13.03 10.34 24.38
N GLU A 260 13.78 9.25 24.59
CA GLU A 260 15.10 9.34 25.19
C GLU A 260 16.08 10.06 24.27
N PRO A 261 17.00 10.87 24.77
CA PRO A 261 18.02 11.49 23.95
C PRO A 261 18.97 10.43 23.33
N PRO A 262 19.53 10.66 22.11
CA PRO A 262 20.53 9.77 21.52
C PRO A 262 21.76 9.62 22.42
N THR A 263 22.29 8.40 22.55
CA THR A 263 23.52 8.12 23.27
C THR A 263 24.54 7.39 22.38
N PRO A 264 25.85 7.49 22.64
CA PRO A 264 26.86 6.80 21.83
C PRO A 264 26.75 5.27 21.87
N GLU A 265 26.11 4.71 22.90
CA GLU A 265 25.93 3.28 23.06
C GLU A 265 24.70 2.74 22.32
N ASP A 266 23.86 3.61 21.77
CA ASP A 266 22.69 3.19 21.02
C ASP A 266 23.08 2.48 19.72
N GLY A 267 22.50 1.32 19.46
CA GLY A 267 22.59 0.68 18.16
C GLY A 267 21.84 1.50 17.07
N ASN A 268 22.19 1.31 15.81
CA ASN A 268 21.69 2.08 14.68
C ASN A 268 20.16 2.25 14.68
N THR A 269 19.41 1.20 14.98
CA THR A 269 17.93 1.25 15.00
C THR A 269 17.39 2.15 16.11
N LYS A 270 17.94 2.02 17.33
CA LYS A 270 17.51 2.85 18.46
C LYS A 270 17.89 4.31 18.26
N GLN A 271 19.06 4.56 17.69
CA GLN A 271 19.52 5.90 17.33
C GLN A 271 18.60 6.54 16.27
N SER A 272 18.16 5.76 15.26
CA SER A 272 17.22 6.23 14.25
C SER A 272 15.90 6.68 14.89
N TYR A 273 15.29 5.88 15.77
CA TYR A 273 14.05 6.24 16.46
C TYR A 273 14.16 7.50 17.31
N LYS A 274 15.30 7.73 17.95
CA LYS A 274 15.57 8.95 18.71
C LYS A 274 15.71 10.18 17.81
N GLN A 275 16.42 10.03 16.68
CA GLN A 275 16.53 11.07 15.67
C GLN A 275 15.18 11.41 15.04
N ASP A 276 14.34 10.42 14.78
CA ASP A 276 13.01 10.61 14.23
C ASP A 276 12.18 11.52 15.13
N VAL A 277 12.17 11.29 16.43
CA VAL A 277 11.44 12.13 17.39
C VAL A 277 12.01 13.53 17.47
N GLN A 278 13.34 13.66 17.57
CA GLN A 278 14.01 14.97 17.66
C GLN A 278 13.72 15.82 16.43
N VAL A 279 14.05 15.32 15.23
CA VAL A 279 13.91 16.09 13.98
C VAL A 279 12.44 16.42 13.69
N SER A 280 11.51 15.50 13.98
CA SER A 280 10.09 15.75 13.79
C SER A 280 9.56 16.80 14.77
N GLY A 281 10.06 16.83 15.99
CA GLY A 281 9.78 17.86 16.97
C GLY A 281 10.20 19.26 16.50
N ASP A 282 11.46 19.37 16.03
CA ASP A 282 12.02 20.62 15.50
C ASP A 282 11.22 21.14 14.30
N ILE A 283 10.81 20.24 13.40
CA ILE A 283 9.97 20.58 12.24
C ILE A 283 8.57 21.05 12.71
N ALA A 284 7.94 20.32 13.62
CA ALA A 284 6.61 20.67 14.13
C ALA A 284 6.58 22.03 14.82
N GLU A 285 7.59 22.32 15.63
CA GLU A 285 7.76 23.62 16.30
C GLU A 285 7.95 24.75 15.27
N ALA A 286 8.86 24.57 14.30
CA ALA A 286 9.13 25.58 13.28
C ALA A 286 7.91 25.97 12.44
N PHE A 287 6.98 25.02 12.21
CA PHE A 287 5.77 25.28 11.42
C PHE A 287 4.49 25.42 12.27
N ASN A 288 4.66 25.56 13.59
CA ASN A 288 3.55 25.73 14.55
C ASN A 288 2.46 24.65 14.37
N LYS A 289 2.86 23.38 14.23
CA LYS A 289 1.98 22.22 14.11
C LYS A 289 1.98 21.43 15.42
N GLN A 290 0.81 20.89 15.80
CA GLN A 290 0.75 19.93 16.89
C GLN A 290 1.55 18.67 16.53
N HIS A 291 2.25 18.12 17.52
CA HIS A 291 3.05 16.91 17.36
C HIS A 291 2.75 15.91 18.47
N THR A 292 2.40 14.69 18.08
CA THR A 292 2.17 13.57 18.99
C THR A 292 3.30 12.55 18.82
N VAL A 293 4.02 12.27 19.89
CA VAL A 293 5.04 11.22 19.90
C VAL A 293 4.44 9.93 20.45
N LEU A 294 4.46 8.88 19.64
CA LEU A 294 4.11 7.51 20.02
C LEU A 294 5.39 6.85 20.55
N ALA A 295 5.65 7.00 21.83
CA ALA A 295 6.92 6.60 22.41
C ALA A 295 7.00 5.09 22.67
N MET A 296 8.09 4.48 22.23
CA MET A 296 8.37 3.05 22.48
C MET A 296 8.38 2.72 23.98
N GLU A 297 8.80 3.66 24.79
CA GLU A 297 8.86 3.54 26.24
C GLU A 297 7.45 3.38 26.86
N ASP A 298 6.45 4.00 26.23
CA ASP A 298 5.06 4.00 26.71
C ASP A 298 4.30 2.70 26.36
N VAL A 299 4.85 1.84 25.49
CA VAL A 299 4.18 0.57 25.09
C VAL A 299 3.82 -0.32 26.29
N LYS A 300 4.66 -0.34 27.31
CA LYS A 300 4.42 -1.10 28.54
C LYS A 300 3.23 -0.59 29.36
N ASP A 301 2.88 0.70 29.20
CA ASP A 301 1.79 1.36 29.94
C ASP A 301 0.42 1.06 29.28
N PHE A 302 0.43 0.51 28.07
CA PHE A 302 -0.74 0.12 27.30
C PHE A 302 -0.70 -1.37 26.91
N PRO A 303 -0.61 -2.30 27.89
CA PRO A 303 -0.51 -3.71 27.56
C PRO A 303 -1.82 -4.22 26.95
N LEU A 304 -1.70 -4.85 25.79
CA LEU A 304 -2.82 -5.56 25.19
C LEU A 304 -3.13 -6.84 25.98
N SER A 305 -4.41 -7.07 26.27
CA SER A 305 -4.90 -8.33 26.80
C SER A 305 -4.69 -9.49 25.83
N ALA A 306 -4.77 -10.71 26.30
CA ALA A 306 -4.67 -11.91 25.44
C ALA A 306 -5.75 -11.89 24.33
N LYS A 307 -6.97 -11.47 24.67
CA LYS A 307 -8.09 -11.37 23.72
C LYS A 307 -7.84 -10.30 22.65
N GLU A 308 -7.31 -9.12 23.01
CA GLU A 308 -6.97 -8.09 22.05
C GLU A 308 -5.85 -8.53 21.10
N LYS A 309 -4.83 -9.23 21.61
CA LYS A 309 -3.77 -9.83 20.78
C LYS A 309 -4.31 -10.89 19.81
N GLU A 310 -5.30 -11.66 20.23
CA GLU A 310 -5.98 -12.63 19.37
C GLU A 310 -6.74 -11.92 18.25
N ILE A 311 -7.54 -10.89 18.55
CA ILE A 311 -8.25 -10.09 17.55
C ILE A 311 -7.28 -9.43 16.55
N LEU A 312 -6.15 -8.92 17.04
CA LEU A 312 -5.15 -8.31 16.13
C LEU A 312 -4.51 -9.31 15.17
N ARG A 313 -4.39 -10.59 15.59
CA ARG A 313 -3.92 -11.66 14.69
C ARG A 313 -4.91 -11.99 13.58
N GLU A 314 -6.18 -11.68 13.74
CA GLU A 314 -7.18 -11.74 12.67
C GLU A 314 -6.95 -10.68 11.58
N ASN A 315 -6.18 -9.65 11.85
CA ASN A 315 -5.90 -8.57 10.90
C ASN A 315 -4.67 -8.84 10.03
N THR A 316 -3.74 -9.65 10.51
CA THR A 316 -2.51 -9.95 9.78
C THR A 316 -1.83 -11.21 10.30
N VAL A 317 -1.14 -11.91 9.43
CA VAL A 317 -0.21 -12.98 9.80
C VAL A 317 1.18 -12.44 10.14
N GLY A 318 1.45 -11.17 9.82
CA GLY A 318 2.68 -10.48 10.16
C GLY A 318 2.82 -10.21 11.67
N LYS A 319 4.03 -10.33 12.20
CA LYS A 319 4.33 -10.05 13.63
C LYS A 319 4.57 -8.56 13.90
N HIS A 320 4.64 -7.74 12.82
CA HIS A 320 4.87 -6.31 12.92
C HIS A 320 3.62 -5.59 13.44
N ALA A 321 3.84 -4.61 14.27
CA ALA A 321 2.83 -3.67 14.75
C ALA A 321 1.80 -4.19 15.79
N LEU A 322 1.70 -5.48 16.08
CA LEU A 322 0.85 -5.96 17.19
C LEU A 322 1.18 -5.26 18.52
N ILE A 323 2.46 -4.88 18.70
CA ILE A 323 2.95 -4.23 19.93
C ILE A 323 2.45 -2.78 20.02
N PHE A 324 2.25 -2.12 18.88
CA PHE A 324 2.03 -0.67 18.81
C PHE A 324 0.55 -0.27 18.80
N GLN A 325 -0.32 -1.23 18.59
CA GLN A 325 -1.75 -0.96 18.42
C GLN A 325 -2.33 -0.21 19.63
N GLY A 326 -2.09 -0.72 20.85
CA GLY A 326 -2.54 -0.03 22.05
C GLY A 326 -1.99 1.40 22.18
N LEU A 327 -0.74 1.59 21.77
CA LEU A 327 -0.10 2.90 21.77
C LEU A 327 -0.78 3.87 20.80
N TYR A 328 -1.07 3.43 19.57
CA TYR A 328 -1.76 4.24 18.57
C TYR A 328 -3.15 4.66 19.05
N GLU A 329 -3.99 3.71 19.49
CA GLU A 329 -5.36 4.00 19.93
C GLU A 329 -5.41 4.91 21.14
N ASN A 330 -4.53 4.70 22.13
CA ASN A 330 -4.49 5.56 23.32
C ASN A 330 -3.99 6.97 23.02
N SER A 331 -3.04 7.12 22.12
CA SER A 331 -2.41 8.41 21.84
C SER A 331 -3.20 9.25 20.83
N LEU A 332 -3.84 8.61 19.85
CA LEU A 332 -4.56 9.30 18.78
C LEU A 332 -6.07 9.36 18.99
N GLY A 333 -6.59 8.52 19.90
CA GLY A 333 -8.02 8.45 20.22
C GLY A 333 -8.78 7.51 19.27
N THR A 334 -10.10 7.41 19.50
CA THR A 334 -11.02 6.52 18.76
C THR A 334 -11.86 7.26 17.72
N GLN A 335 -11.61 8.53 17.49
CA GLN A 335 -12.31 9.31 16.45
C GLN A 335 -11.87 8.85 15.06
N PRO A 336 -12.75 8.87 14.07
CA PRO A 336 -12.35 8.63 12.68
C PRO A 336 -11.21 9.56 12.29
N ALA A 337 -10.09 8.97 11.89
CA ALA A 337 -8.89 9.71 11.54
C ALA A 337 -8.25 9.17 10.26
N ILE A 338 -7.61 10.05 9.50
CA ILE A 338 -6.71 9.70 8.39
C ILE A 338 -5.28 9.96 8.87
N CYS A 339 -4.37 9.07 8.55
CA CYS A 339 -2.94 9.32 8.72
C CYS A 339 -2.24 9.27 7.36
N PHE A 340 -1.61 10.38 6.95
CA PHE A 340 -0.74 10.39 5.79
C PHE A 340 0.54 9.64 6.13
N VAL A 341 0.83 8.57 5.39
CA VAL A 341 1.99 7.70 5.61
C VAL A 341 2.91 7.72 4.39
N GLY A 342 4.21 7.72 4.61
CA GLY A 342 5.22 7.70 3.54
C GLY A 342 5.54 6.31 2.99
N THR A 343 4.83 5.28 3.42
CA THR A 343 5.07 3.89 3.03
C THR A 343 4.99 3.72 1.51
N GLY A 344 6.00 3.12 0.91
CA GLY A 344 6.07 2.87 -0.53
C GLY A 344 6.69 4.00 -1.37
N LEU A 345 7.02 5.15 -0.77
CA LEU A 345 7.64 6.27 -1.50
C LEU A 345 9.10 6.04 -1.88
N GLU A 346 9.74 5.00 -1.34
CA GLU A 346 11.02 4.52 -1.88
C GLU A 346 10.94 4.17 -3.38
N SER A 347 9.71 3.99 -3.92
CA SER A 347 9.45 3.89 -5.37
C SER A 347 9.83 5.13 -6.18
N LEU A 348 9.97 6.30 -5.54
CA LEU A 348 10.49 7.53 -6.15
C LEU A 348 12.01 7.46 -6.38
N ASN A 349 12.66 6.52 -5.71
CA ASN A 349 14.10 6.35 -5.70
C ASN A 349 14.45 4.96 -6.25
N ASP A 350 15.69 4.55 -6.12
CA ASP A 350 16.14 3.19 -6.41
C ASP A 350 16.49 2.46 -5.11
N TYR A 351 15.49 1.88 -4.44
CA TYR A 351 15.64 1.23 -3.14
C TYR A 351 16.63 0.05 -3.17
N PHE A 352 16.56 -0.76 -4.24
CA PHE A 352 17.43 -1.91 -4.40
C PHE A 352 18.76 -1.57 -5.10
N SER A 353 19.13 -0.27 -5.15
CA SER A 353 20.34 0.15 -5.85
C SER A 353 21.58 -0.53 -5.27
N GLN A 354 22.28 -1.23 -6.12
CA GLN A 354 23.60 -1.78 -5.84
C GLN A 354 24.68 -0.69 -5.99
N SER A 355 25.85 -0.94 -5.45
CA SER A 355 27.00 -0.05 -5.65
C SER A 355 27.41 0.09 -7.12
N ARG A 356 27.03 -0.88 -7.95
CA ARG A 356 27.23 -0.88 -9.41
C ARG A 356 25.91 -1.21 -10.09
N ARG A 357 25.65 -0.54 -11.23
CA ARG A 357 24.53 -0.91 -12.10
C ARG A 357 24.78 -2.32 -12.64
N PRO A 358 23.81 -3.25 -12.51
CA PRO A 358 23.89 -4.56 -13.16
C PRO A 358 23.98 -4.46 -14.68
N SER A 359 24.49 -5.50 -15.32
CA SER A 359 24.64 -5.51 -16.78
C SER A 359 23.31 -5.66 -17.51
N THR A 360 22.34 -6.33 -16.90
CA THR A 360 20.99 -6.56 -17.45
C THR A 360 19.90 -6.43 -16.38
N GLU A 361 18.67 -6.16 -16.81
CA GLU A 361 17.51 -6.14 -15.91
C GLU A 361 17.20 -7.53 -15.33
N PHE A 362 17.44 -8.61 -16.10
CA PHE A 362 17.31 -9.98 -15.59
C PHE A 362 18.34 -10.31 -14.49
N GLU A 363 19.56 -9.80 -14.60
CA GLU A 363 20.59 -9.95 -13.55
C GLU A 363 20.15 -9.18 -12.28
N THR A 364 19.66 -7.94 -12.43
CA THR A 364 19.08 -7.14 -11.35
C THR A 364 17.98 -7.91 -10.62
N PHE A 365 17.02 -8.42 -11.37
CA PHE A 365 15.93 -9.24 -10.87
C PHE A 365 16.43 -10.45 -10.05
N SER A 366 17.35 -11.22 -10.63
CA SER A 366 17.87 -12.44 -10.00
C SER A 366 18.58 -12.15 -8.67
N GLN A 367 19.35 -11.05 -8.62
CA GLN A 367 20.03 -10.63 -7.41
C GLN A 367 19.04 -10.16 -6.31
N ILE A 368 18.03 -9.37 -6.67
CA ILE A 368 17.01 -8.88 -5.73
C ILE A 368 16.22 -10.04 -5.14
N VAL A 369 15.64 -10.90 -5.97
CA VAL A 369 14.80 -12.02 -5.51
C VAL A 369 15.62 -12.96 -4.61
N LYS A 370 16.87 -13.25 -4.99
CA LYS A 370 17.78 -14.02 -4.14
C LYS A 370 18.05 -13.35 -2.79
N SER A 371 18.21 -12.02 -2.76
CA SER A 371 18.49 -11.26 -1.53
C SER A 371 17.30 -11.17 -0.58
N LEU A 372 16.07 -11.18 -1.12
CA LEU A 372 14.85 -11.13 -0.32
C LEU A 372 14.61 -12.44 0.46
N GLY A 373 15.38 -13.49 0.19
CA GLY A 373 15.34 -14.72 0.97
C GLY A 373 14.00 -15.46 0.91
N GLY A 374 13.19 -15.20 -0.15
CA GLY A 374 11.90 -15.86 -0.40
C GLY A 374 11.97 -17.38 -0.55
N PHE A 375 13.16 -17.92 -0.31
CA PHE A 375 13.47 -19.36 -0.22
C PHE A 375 13.90 -19.62 1.22
N SER A 376 12.92 -19.91 2.09
CA SER A 376 13.13 -20.23 3.51
C SER A 376 14.22 -21.28 3.68
N LYS A 377 15.07 -21.10 4.68
CA LYS A 377 16.11 -22.08 5.05
C LYS A 377 15.54 -23.45 5.45
N ASP A 378 14.25 -23.48 5.84
CA ASP A 378 13.58 -24.67 6.36
C ASP A 378 12.56 -25.29 5.37
N SER A 379 12.26 -24.63 4.27
CA SER A 379 11.47 -25.25 3.20
C SER A 379 12.40 -26.13 2.36
N ASN A 380 11.95 -27.33 2.03
CA ASN A 380 12.56 -28.18 0.97
C ASN A 380 12.52 -27.50 -0.42
N GLN A 381 12.27 -26.19 -0.48
CA GLN A 381 12.38 -25.38 -1.67
C GLN A 381 13.85 -25.13 -1.94
N THR A 382 14.29 -25.88 -2.86
CA THR A 382 15.55 -25.92 -3.59
C THR A 382 16.17 -24.55 -3.81
N ASN A 383 17.48 -24.53 -3.79
CA ASN A 383 18.34 -23.41 -4.20
C ASN A 383 17.74 -22.61 -5.34
N PHE A 384 17.63 -21.28 -5.16
CA PHE A 384 17.28 -20.36 -6.24
C PHE A 384 18.24 -20.55 -7.41
N THR A 385 17.74 -21.13 -8.49
CA THR A 385 18.47 -21.42 -9.71
C THR A 385 18.18 -20.39 -10.79
N VAL A 386 18.97 -20.40 -11.85
CA VAL A 386 18.70 -19.57 -13.04
C VAL A 386 17.37 -19.97 -13.69
N ASP A 387 17.03 -21.26 -13.66
CA ASP A 387 15.78 -21.74 -14.24
C ASP A 387 14.56 -21.27 -13.43
N THR A 388 14.62 -21.35 -12.09
CA THR A 388 13.59 -20.76 -11.21
C THR A 388 13.46 -19.26 -11.46
N ALA A 389 14.57 -18.55 -11.61
CA ALA A 389 14.54 -17.14 -11.93
C ALA A 389 13.85 -16.84 -13.26
N ARG A 390 14.11 -17.66 -14.29
CA ARG A 390 13.49 -17.53 -15.61
C ARG A 390 11.99 -17.80 -15.56
N GLU A 391 11.57 -18.85 -14.86
CA GLU A 391 10.17 -19.19 -14.65
C GLU A 391 9.40 -18.04 -13.97
N LEU A 392 9.95 -17.45 -12.90
CA LEU A 392 9.35 -16.30 -12.22
C LEU A 392 9.29 -15.06 -13.13
N TRP A 393 10.36 -14.81 -13.89
CA TRP A 393 10.42 -13.72 -14.85
C TRP A 393 9.30 -13.80 -15.90
N GLU A 394 9.05 -14.98 -16.43
CA GLU A 394 7.99 -15.24 -17.40
C GLU A 394 6.60 -15.22 -16.75
N THR A 395 6.45 -15.90 -15.61
CA THR A 395 5.16 -15.99 -14.88
C THR A 395 4.61 -14.64 -14.49
N PHE A 396 5.46 -13.71 -14.06
CA PHE A 396 5.07 -12.37 -13.63
C PHE A 396 5.31 -11.31 -14.71
N ASP A 397 5.53 -11.74 -15.95
CA ASP A 397 5.64 -10.88 -17.14
C ASP A 397 6.59 -9.68 -16.94
N LEU A 398 7.78 -9.93 -16.39
CA LEU A 398 8.80 -8.89 -16.19
C LEU A 398 9.44 -8.46 -17.51
N GLN A 399 9.33 -9.27 -18.55
CA GLN A 399 9.69 -8.86 -19.92
C GLN A 399 8.89 -7.66 -20.41
N SER A 400 7.63 -7.52 -20.00
CA SER A 400 6.83 -6.32 -20.32
C SER A 400 7.34 -5.07 -19.60
N VAL A 401 7.78 -5.19 -18.34
CA VAL A 401 8.41 -4.09 -17.59
C VAL A 401 9.67 -3.60 -18.32
N GLU A 402 10.56 -4.53 -18.70
CA GLU A 402 11.78 -4.23 -19.45
C GLU A 402 11.47 -3.65 -20.83
N LYS A 403 10.54 -4.26 -21.59
CA LYS A 403 10.10 -3.84 -22.91
C LYS A 403 9.58 -2.40 -22.92
N TYR A 404 8.84 -2.01 -21.90
CA TYR A 404 8.34 -0.65 -21.76
C TYR A 404 9.37 0.32 -21.17
N GLY A 405 10.58 -0.14 -20.87
CA GLY A 405 11.71 0.68 -20.39
C GLY A 405 11.65 1.06 -18.92
N TYR A 406 10.79 0.39 -18.12
CA TYR A 406 10.74 0.61 -16.69
C TYR A 406 11.86 -0.13 -15.96
N PRO A 407 12.44 0.46 -14.90
CA PRO A 407 13.42 -0.24 -14.07
C PRO A 407 12.77 -1.42 -13.34
N VAL A 408 13.25 -2.62 -13.59
CA VAL A 408 12.73 -3.85 -12.94
C VAL A 408 12.89 -3.77 -11.42
N ALA A 409 13.97 -3.18 -10.92
CA ALA A 409 14.18 -2.98 -9.49
C ALA A 409 13.02 -2.20 -8.81
N ASN A 410 12.49 -1.16 -9.47
CA ASN A 410 11.37 -0.38 -8.95
C ASN A 410 10.05 -1.18 -8.99
N ALA A 411 9.80 -1.94 -10.06
CA ALA A 411 8.65 -2.83 -10.12
C ALA A 411 8.69 -3.88 -8.99
N LEU A 412 9.85 -4.51 -8.77
CA LEU A 412 10.05 -5.47 -7.69
C LEU A 412 9.87 -4.82 -6.30
N TYR A 413 10.32 -3.59 -6.12
CA TYR A 413 10.08 -2.87 -4.88
C TYR A 413 8.58 -2.71 -4.62
N GLN A 414 7.82 -2.23 -5.60
CA GLN A 414 6.38 -2.05 -5.47
C GLN A 414 5.66 -3.38 -5.22
N GLU A 415 6.01 -4.42 -5.96
CA GLU A 415 5.29 -5.69 -5.96
C GLU A 415 5.65 -6.61 -4.79
N LEU A 416 6.91 -6.62 -4.34
CA LEU A 416 7.38 -7.53 -3.30
C LEU A 416 7.54 -6.85 -1.94
N ARG A 417 8.06 -5.62 -1.93
CA ARG A 417 8.32 -4.90 -0.68
C ARG A 417 7.11 -4.09 -0.22
N ALA A 418 6.62 -3.18 -1.04
CA ALA A 418 5.48 -2.35 -0.69
C ALA A 418 4.19 -3.16 -0.64
N GLY A 419 3.86 -3.86 -1.73
CA GLY A 419 2.61 -4.58 -1.89
C GLY A 419 2.48 -5.89 -1.10
N ARG A 420 3.56 -6.40 -0.50
CA ARG A 420 3.51 -7.63 0.29
C ARG A 420 3.87 -7.39 1.76
N PHE A 421 5.07 -6.91 2.02
CA PHE A 421 5.53 -6.69 3.39
C PHE A 421 4.90 -5.45 4.05
N GLN A 422 4.91 -4.32 3.35
CA GLN A 422 4.41 -3.07 3.92
C GLN A 422 2.88 -3.03 3.98
N SER A 423 2.18 -3.67 3.05
CA SER A 423 0.71 -3.72 3.06
C SER A 423 0.16 -4.41 4.31
N GLU A 424 0.84 -5.44 4.84
CA GLU A 424 0.46 -6.06 6.10
C GLU A 424 0.68 -5.14 7.31
N ALA A 425 1.76 -4.35 7.31
CA ALA A 425 1.98 -3.33 8.33
C ALA A 425 0.90 -2.24 8.29
N ILE A 426 0.45 -1.85 7.10
CA ILE A 426 -0.67 -0.92 6.92
C ILE A 426 -1.97 -1.49 7.49
N ASN A 427 -2.26 -2.78 7.29
CA ASN A 427 -3.44 -3.42 7.89
C ASN A 427 -3.43 -3.36 9.43
N CYS A 428 -2.25 -3.48 10.05
CA CYS A 428 -2.15 -3.30 11.50
C CYS A 428 -2.45 -1.85 11.92
N GLN A 429 -1.99 -0.86 11.16
CA GLN A 429 -2.26 0.55 11.44
C GLN A 429 -3.73 0.91 11.23
N ALA A 430 -4.40 0.20 10.33
CA ALA A 430 -5.80 0.43 9.97
C ALA A 430 -6.78 0.22 11.14
N THR A 431 -6.36 -0.42 12.22
CA THR A 431 -7.17 -0.50 13.46
C THR A 431 -7.28 0.83 14.18
N ALA A 432 -6.31 1.73 14.03
CA ALA A 432 -6.25 3.03 14.72
C ALA A 432 -6.71 4.21 13.85
N PHE A 433 -6.46 4.16 12.56
CA PHE A 433 -6.78 5.22 11.59
C PHE A 433 -6.83 4.65 10.17
N LEU A 434 -7.32 5.44 9.23
CA LEU A 434 -7.22 5.15 7.80
C LEU A 434 -5.82 5.57 7.29
N PRO A 435 -4.91 4.63 7.01
CA PRO A 435 -3.60 4.96 6.46
C PRO A 435 -3.73 5.27 4.97
N ILE A 436 -3.33 6.47 4.58
CA ILE A 436 -3.33 6.93 3.18
C ILE A 436 -1.93 7.45 2.82
N ASN A 437 -1.37 6.97 1.74
CA ASN A 437 -0.23 7.64 1.12
C ASN A 437 -0.74 8.62 0.05
N PRO A 438 -0.74 9.94 0.31
CA PRO A 438 -1.32 10.92 -0.61
C PRO A 438 -0.50 11.12 -1.89
N VAL A 439 0.71 10.58 -1.95
CA VAL A 439 1.64 10.69 -3.08
C VAL A 439 1.74 9.38 -3.87
N ALA A 440 1.10 8.30 -3.40
CA ALA A 440 1.10 7.01 -4.07
C ALA A 440 0.20 7.01 -5.33
N ILE A 441 0.58 7.81 -6.30
CA ILE A 441 -0.09 7.99 -7.59
C ILE A 441 0.83 7.42 -8.67
N ARG A 442 0.36 6.48 -9.51
CA ARG A 442 1.21 5.85 -10.55
C ARG A 442 1.90 6.88 -11.42
N LYS A 443 1.19 7.93 -11.83
CA LYS A 443 1.77 9.01 -12.63
C LYS A 443 2.99 9.66 -11.98
N ILE A 444 3.00 9.84 -10.67
CA ILE A 444 4.18 10.39 -9.95
C ILE A 444 5.33 9.39 -9.99
N PHE A 445 5.06 8.09 -9.78
CA PHE A 445 6.09 7.06 -9.88
C PHE A 445 6.68 6.95 -11.29
N GLU A 446 5.86 7.05 -12.33
CA GLU A 446 6.32 7.08 -13.72
C GLU A 446 7.29 8.24 -13.98
N LEU A 447 6.92 9.44 -13.55
CA LEU A 447 7.77 10.63 -13.71
C LEU A 447 9.10 10.49 -12.97
N ALA A 448 9.10 9.90 -11.78
CA ALA A 448 10.32 9.63 -11.03
C ALA A 448 11.18 8.53 -11.69
N GLN A 449 10.55 7.48 -12.21
CA GLN A 449 11.24 6.36 -12.85
C GLN A 449 11.84 6.73 -14.23
N ALA A 450 11.34 7.78 -14.86
CA ALA A 450 11.90 8.32 -16.11
C ALA A 450 13.30 8.95 -15.95
N LEU A 451 13.72 9.23 -14.72
CA LEU A 451 15.06 9.71 -14.40
C LEU A 451 16.15 8.66 -14.60
N SER A 452 17.38 9.12 -14.79
CA SER A 452 18.53 8.22 -14.87
C SER A 452 18.70 7.38 -13.60
N PHE A 453 19.35 6.23 -13.71
CA PHE A 453 19.70 5.38 -12.56
C PHE A 453 20.42 6.18 -11.46
N TYR A 454 21.37 7.05 -11.82
CA TYR A 454 22.14 7.84 -10.86
C TYR A 454 21.29 8.89 -10.16
N ASP A 455 20.36 9.51 -10.85
CA ASP A 455 19.43 10.48 -10.25
C ASP A 455 18.47 9.80 -9.27
N ARG A 456 17.94 8.64 -9.63
CA ARG A 456 17.08 7.84 -8.74
C ARG A 456 17.86 7.38 -7.51
N LYS A 457 19.08 6.86 -7.68
CA LYS A 457 19.96 6.43 -6.59
C LYS A 457 20.27 7.55 -5.59
N ASN A 458 20.40 8.77 -6.07
CA ASN A 458 20.67 9.96 -5.25
C ASN A 458 19.40 10.67 -4.75
N ALA A 459 18.22 10.06 -4.95
CA ALA A 459 16.94 10.59 -4.55
C ALA A 459 16.65 12.02 -5.08
N ILE A 460 17.14 12.33 -6.29
CA ILE A 460 17.02 13.68 -6.88
C ILE A 460 15.56 14.08 -7.04
N PHE A 461 14.68 13.15 -7.44
CA PHE A 461 13.26 13.43 -7.57
C PHE A 461 12.64 13.83 -6.23
N ALA A 462 12.77 13.02 -5.19
CA ALA A 462 12.22 13.29 -3.87
C ALA A 462 12.75 14.60 -3.26
N LYS A 463 14.06 14.86 -3.39
CA LYS A 463 14.68 16.10 -2.96
C LYS A 463 14.11 17.32 -3.67
N SER A 464 13.99 17.25 -5.00
CA SER A 464 13.44 18.34 -5.81
C SER A 464 11.95 18.54 -5.56
N PHE A 465 11.20 17.46 -5.37
CA PHE A 465 9.80 17.53 -4.96
C PHE A 465 9.64 18.28 -3.63
N ILE A 466 10.39 17.92 -2.58
CA ILE A 466 10.31 18.60 -1.28
C ILE A 466 10.69 20.07 -1.42
N ARG A 467 11.77 20.38 -2.16
CA ARG A 467 12.22 21.74 -2.39
C ARG A 467 11.18 22.58 -3.12
N GLY A 468 10.55 22.02 -4.15
CA GLY A 468 9.52 22.70 -4.93
C GLY A 468 8.19 22.82 -4.21
N ALA A 469 7.76 21.81 -3.45
CA ALA A 469 6.52 21.81 -2.71
C ALA A 469 6.59 22.71 -1.47
N PHE A 470 7.65 22.58 -0.66
CA PHE A 470 7.78 23.36 0.57
C PHE A 470 9.26 23.56 0.96
N LEU A 471 9.90 24.54 0.37
CA LEU A 471 11.32 24.83 0.55
C LEU A 471 11.80 24.86 2.02
N PRO A 472 11.06 25.41 3.00
CA PRO A 472 11.54 25.46 4.38
C PRO A 472 11.86 24.10 5.01
N LEU A 473 11.29 23.00 4.52
CA LEU A 473 11.63 21.65 5.01
C LEU A 473 13.08 21.24 4.71
N THR A 474 13.73 21.88 3.75
CA THR A 474 15.12 21.58 3.37
C THR A 474 16.16 22.10 4.36
N THR A 475 15.76 22.89 5.34
CA THR A 475 16.65 23.38 6.40
C THR A 475 16.90 22.36 7.51
N PHE A 476 16.14 21.25 7.52
CA PHE A 476 16.28 20.21 8.53
C PHE A 476 17.07 19.00 7.99
N PRO A 477 17.91 18.36 8.81
CA PRO A 477 18.71 17.23 8.38
C PRO A 477 17.86 16.02 8.01
N VAL A 478 18.29 15.21 7.05
CA VAL A 478 17.67 13.93 6.64
C VAL A 478 18.55 12.80 7.13
N ASN A 479 18.01 11.93 7.99
CA ASN A 479 18.76 10.79 8.56
C ASN A 479 20.13 11.21 9.11
N GLY A 480 20.21 12.37 9.78
CA GLY A 480 21.44 12.92 10.36
C GLY A 480 22.41 13.59 9.37
N GLN A 481 22.03 13.74 8.11
CA GLN A 481 22.82 14.44 7.08
C GLN A 481 22.14 15.73 6.65
N GLU A 482 22.92 16.73 6.24
CA GLU A 482 22.36 17.95 5.66
C GLU A 482 21.53 17.61 4.41
N PHE A 483 20.46 18.37 4.20
CA PHE A 483 19.62 18.24 3.03
C PHE A 483 20.37 18.82 1.81
N SER A 484 21.02 17.95 1.04
CA SER A 484 21.83 18.32 -0.13
C SER A 484 21.12 18.05 -1.46
#